data_72c1210e76997ec915d61f5618a89767
#
_entry.id   72c1210e76997ec915d61f5618a89767
#
_cell.length_a   1.000
_cell.length_b   1.000
_cell.length_c   1.000
_cell.angle_alpha   90.00
_cell.angle_beta   90.00
_cell.angle_gamma   90.00
#
_symmetry.space_group_name_H-M   'P 1'
#
loop_
_entity.id
_entity.type
_entity.pdbx_description
1 polymer ?
#
loop_
_entity_poly.entity_id
_entity_poly.type
_entity_poly.pdbx_seq_one_letter_code
_entity_poly.pdbx_strand_id
1 'polypeptide(L)'
;MWLRRLLLIAAMTLFKVSSGYFLDKEIHGLMRHHRKDLAEHRGSHHNSLTSGHPGQFLTKNNSRVISQRGGLAILPCSVSLTTPATISWFRRKDFQLLTVGLLTYSSDDRFQVEHTRHQSNWALRIKSARKEDEGYYECQISTHPPQSIFVELRIVEAVAEIIEAPDLHINEGSTLRLECKLKRATESPLYVFWYHDLRMVNYDLEDGVVVSSNRQKSSILTVRNATIRHEGNYTCAPANAKQSSVYVHVLKGEKPAAMQHPTKSANDANTTPLDRFLTVYLCVFLFPIVKYVIFY
;
A
#
# COMPACT_ATOMS: atom_id res chain seq x y z
N MET A 1 -61.39 1.00 -8.49
CA MET A 1 -60.10 1.60 -8.09
C MET A 1 -58.87 0.77 -8.48
N TRP A 2 -58.95 -0.55 -8.50
CA TRP A 2 -57.85 -1.45 -8.82
C TRP A 2 -57.42 -1.45 -10.30
N LEU A 3 -58.35 -1.38 -11.23
CA LEU A 3 -58.09 -1.38 -12.69
C LEU A 3 -57.27 -0.16 -13.14
N ARG A 4 -57.48 1.01 -12.56
CA ARG A 4 -56.69 2.22 -12.88
C ARG A 4 -55.25 2.15 -12.40
N ARG A 5 -54.98 1.46 -11.29
CA ARG A 5 -53.60 1.25 -10.79
C ARG A 5 -52.83 0.24 -11.66
N LEU A 6 -53.48 -0.79 -12.17
CA LEU A 6 -52.86 -1.78 -13.08
C LEU A 6 -52.53 -1.15 -14.44
N LEU A 7 -53.38 -0.28 -14.98
CA LEU A 7 -53.13 0.44 -16.23
C LEU A 7 -51.95 1.46 -16.10
N LEU A 8 -51.80 2.12 -14.96
CA LEU A 8 -50.67 3.03 -14.72
C LEU A 8 -49.33 2.28 -14.55
N ILE A 9 -49.35 1.12 -13.91
CA ILE A 9 -48.15 0.26 -13.79
C ILE A 9 -47.74 -0.29 -15.15
N ALA A 10 -48.70 -0.77 -15.96
CA ALA A 10 -48.44 -1.25 -17.31
C ALA A 10 -47.92 -0.13 -18.25
N ALA A 11 -48.45 1.11 -18.13
CA ALA A 11 -47.93 2.23 -18.89
C ALA A 11 -46.54 2.66 -18.47
N MET A 12 -46.21 2.62 -17.17
CA MET A 12 -44.86 2.93 -16.67
C MET A 12 -43.81 1.84 -17.08
N THR A 13 -44.19 0.58 -17.13
CA THR A 13 -43.31 -0.49 -17.60
C THR A 13 -43.07 -0.41 -19.10
N LEU A 14 -44.09 -0.11 -19.90
CA LEU A 14 -43.95 0.07 -21.34
C LEU A 14 -43.10 1.32 -21.67
N PHE A 15 -43.21 2.40 -20.90
CA PHE A 15 -42.38 3.61 -21.09
C PHE A 15 -40.91 3.33 -20.73
N LYS A 16 -40.62 2.56 -19.67
CA LYS A 16 -39.26 2.15 -19.32
C LYS A 16 -38.64 1.22 -20.37
N VAL A 17 -39.41 0.31 -20.94
CA VAL A 17 -38.91 -0.61 -22.01
C VAL A 17 -38.64 0.18 -23.28
N SER A 18 -39.54 1.09 -23.68
CA SER A 18 -39.36 1.94 -24.88
C SER A 18 -38.15 2.87 -24.76
N SER A 19 -37.97 3.48 -23.59
CA SER A 19 -36.82 4.37 -23.33
C SER A 19 -35.50 3.57 -23.30
N GLY A 20 -35.48 2.34 -22.78
CA GLY A 20 -34.35 1.45 -22.80
C GLY A 20 -33.94 1.02 -24.21
N TYR A 21 -34.90 0.70 -25.08
CA TYR A 21 -34.65 0.32 -26.48
C TYR A 21 -34.10 1.46 -27.35
N PHE A 22 -34.51 2.71 -27.05
CA PHE A 22 -34.00 3.86 -27.81
C PHE A 22 -32.55 4.17 -27.45
N LEU A 23 -32.19 4.13 -26.16
CA LEU A 23 -30.81 4.30 -25.70
C LEU A 23 -29.87 3.18 -26.22
N ASP A 24 -30.35 1.93 -26.20
CA ASP A 24 -29.55 0.77 -26.65
C ASP A 24 -29.20 0.84 -28.14
N LYS A 25 -30.12 1.39 -28.95
CA LYS A 25 -29.92 1.54 -30.40
C LYS A 25 -28.91 2.64 -30.74
N GLU A 26 -28.86 3.73 -29.98
CA GLU A 26 -27.83 4.78 -30.14
C GLU A 26 -26.46 4.31 -29.67
N ILE A 27 -26.39 3.58 -28.56
CA ILE A 27 -25.15 3.02 -28.02
C ILE A 27 -24.58 1.97 -28.99
N HIS A 28 -25.41 1.08 -29.54
CA HIS A 28 -25.00 0.12 -30.57
C HIS A 28 -24.58 0.77 -31.90
N GLY A 29 -25.16 1.92 -32.23
CA GLY A 29 -24.74 2.71 -33.40
C GLY A 29 -23.34 3.28 -33.23
N LEU A 30 -23.06 3.89 -32.09
CA LEU A 30 -21.74 4.42 -31.73
C LEU A 30 -20.67 3.30 -31.65
N MET A 31 -21.01 2.14 -31.08
CA MET A 31 -20.07 1.01 -31.00
C MET A 31 -19.78 0.35 -32.37
N ARG A 32 -20.74 0.33 -33.31
CA ARG A 32 -20.50 -0.18 -34.67
C ARG A 32 -19.61 0.76 -35.48
N HIS A 33 -19.74 2.07 -35.31
CA HIS A 33 -18.85 3.02 -35.99
C HIS A 33 -17.42 2.83 -35.48
N HIS A 34 -17.23 2.78 -34.18
CA HIS A 34 -15.90 2.56 -33.57
C HIS A 34 -15.26 1.21 -33.96
N ARG A 35 -16.07 0.13 -34.20
CA ARG A 35 -15.54 -1.18 -34.60
C ARG A 35 -15.12 -1.21 -36.07
N LYS A 36 -15.75 -0.42 -36.95
CA LYS A 36 -15.34 -0.30 -38.34
C LYS A 36 -14.02 0.47 -38.46
N ASP A 37 -13.87 1.56 -37.73
CA ASP A 37 -12.65 2.36 -37.77
C ASP A 37 -11.41 1.59 -37.24
N LEU A 38 -11.60 0.64 -36.31
CA LEU A 38 -10.53 -0.23 -35.81
C LEU A 38 -10.13 -1.34 -36.80
N ALA A 39 -11.03 -1.75 -37.71
CA ALA A 39 -10.74 -2.78 -38.73
C ALA A 39 -9.97 -2.20 -39.91
N GLU A 40 -10.21 -0.93 -40.25
CA GLU A 40 -9.58 -0.26 -41.39
C GLU A 40 -8.14 0.19 -41.09
N HIS A 41 -7.78 0.38 -39.81
CA HIS A 41 -6.42 0.77 -39.39
C HIS A 41 -5.40 -0.38 -39.29
N ARG A 42 -5.79 -1.63 -39.64
CA ARG A 42 -4.89 -2.81 -39.57
C ARG A 42 -4.01 -3.02 -40.82
N GLY A 43 -4.08 -2.15 -41.79
CA GLY A 43 -3.44 -2.33 -43.09
C GLY A 43 -2.72 -1.10 -43.63
N SER A 44 -1.85 -0.44 -42.87
CA SER A 44 -0.87 0.48 -43.50
C SER A 44 0.28 0.78 -42.56
N HIS A 45 1.37 0.04 -42.69
CA HIS A 45 2.70 0.49 -42.26
C HIS A 45 3.18 1.53 -43.30
N HIS A 46 3.00 2.80 -42.98
CA HIS A 46 3.78 3.88 -43.57
C HIS A 46 4.33 4.78 -42.46
N ASN A 47 5.67 4.82 -42.38
CA ASN A 47 6.40 5.84 -41.63
C ASN A 47 6.00 7.22 -42.17
N SER A 48 5.17 7.92 -41.45
CA SER A 48 4.90 9.35 -41.64
C SER A 48 5.53 10.12 -40.52
N LEU A 49 6.59 10.85 -40.83
CA LEU A 49 7.14 11.94 -40.00
C LEU A 49 6.00 12.90 -39.65
N THR A 50 5.58 12.92 -38.43
CA THR A 50 4.47 13.71 -37.91
C THR A 50 4.84 15.18 -37.90
N SER A 51 4.24 15.95 -38.78
CA SER A 51 4.04 17.38 -38.61
C SER A 51 3.17 17.58 -37.34
N GLY A 52 3.79 18.14 -36.30
CA GLY A 52 3.14 18.28 -34.98
C GLY A 52 2.00 19.27 -35.04
N HIS A 53 0.76 18.78 -35.05
CA HIS A 53 -0.34 19.53 -34.46
C HIS A 53 -0.13 19.49 -32.94
N PRO A 54 -0.21 20.63 -32.22
CA PRO A 54 -0.15 20.61 -30.76
C PRO A 54 -1.27 19.72 -30.28
N GLY A 55 -0.90 18.58 -29.66
CA GLY A 55 -1.85 17.59 -29.21
C GLY A 55 -2.89 18.23 -28.30
N GLN A 56 -4.17 17.91 -28.53
CA GLN A 56 -5.27 18.42 -27.72
C GLN A 56 -5.19 17.94 -26.27
N PHE A 57 -4.45 16.84 -26.00
CA PHE A 57 -4.20 16.33 -24.66
C PHE A 57 -2.95 16.98 -24.04
N LEU A 58 -3.10 17.46 -22.82
CA LEU A 58 -2.01 17.89 -21.95
C LEU A 58 -1.47 16.73 -21.11
N THR A 59 -2.31 15.72 -20.85
CA THR A 59 -1.90 14.48 -20.18
C THR A 59 -1.12 13.59 -21.15
N LYS A 60 0.01 13.06 -20.66
CA LYS A 60 0.85 12.14 -21.45
C LYS A 60 0.12 10.83 -21.72
N ASN A 61 0.15 10.38 -22.98
CA ASN A 61 -0.37 9.07 -23.36
C ASN A 61 0.43 7.94 -22.69
N ASN A 62 -0.24 6.83 -22.38
CA ASN A 62 0.33 5.66 -21.69
C ASN A 62 0.91 6.01 -20.29
N SER A 63 0.30 6.99 -19.63
CA SER A 63 0.63 7.28 -18.23
C SER A 63 0.18 6.13 -17.32
N ARG A 64 0.90 5.94 -16.21
CA ARG A 64 0.58 4.91 -15.21
C ARG A 64 0.16 5.56 -13.92
N VAL A 65 -0.97 5.11 -13.37
CA VAL A 65 -1.47 5.47 -12.05
C VAL A 65 -1.38 4.25 -11.14
N ILE A 66 -0.83 4.45 -9.96
CA ILE A 66 -0.76 3.42 -8.92
C ILE A 66 -1.68 3.87 -7.79
N SER A 67 -2.64 3.02 -7.42
CA SER A 67 -3.51 3.23 -6.28
C SER A 67 -3.51 2.00 -5.39
N GLN A 68 -3.74 2.20 -4.09
CA GLN A 68 -3.88 1.06 -3.18
C GLN A 68 -5.29 0.49 -3.21
N ARG A 69 -5.42 -0.79 -2.92
CA ARG A 69 -6.71 -1.47 -2.76
C ARG A 69 -7.55 -0.76 -1.69
N GLY A 70 -8.82 -0.48 -2.02
CA GLY A 70 -9.74 0.24 -1.16
C GLY A 70 -9.57 1.76 -1.16
N GLY A 71 -8.50 2.29 -1.77
CA GLY A 71 -8.22 3.72 -1.89
C GLY A 71 -8.95 4.39 -3.05
N LEU A 72 -8.65 5.67 -3.26
CA LEU A 72 -9.15 6.46 -4.38
C LEU A 72 -8.13 6.43 -5.52
N ALA A 73 -8.53 5.94 -6.69
CA ALA A 73 -7.74 6.09 -7.91
C ALA A 73 -8.22 7.31 -8.70
N ILE A 74 -7.28 8.16 -9.13
CA ILE A 74 -7.54 9.34 -9.96
C ILE A 74 -6.72 9.21 -11.24
N LEU A 75 -7.43 8.97 -12.35
CA LEU A 75 -6.81 8.82 -13.68
C LEU A 75 -6.88 10.18 -14.38
N PRO A 76 -5.75 10.82 -14.68
CA PRO A 76 -5.73 12.15 -15.24
C PRO A 76 -6.17 12.16 -16.71
N CYS A 77 -6.95 13.15 -17.11
CA CYS A 77 -7.19 13.51 -18.48
C CYS A 77 -7.36 15.03 -18.58
N SER A 78 -6.29 15.71 -18.88
CA SER A 78 -6.27 17.16 -19.10
C SER A 78 -6.18 17.45 -20.59
N VAL A 79 -7.04 18.37 -21.06
CA VAL A 79 -7.15 18.74 -22.47
C VAL A 79 -6.89 20.23 -22.65
N SER A 80 -6.62 20.66 -23.89
CA SER A 80 -6.49 22.09 -24.19
C SER A 80 -7.84 22.80 -24.03
N LEU A 81 -7.82 24.00 -23.44
CA LEU A 81 -9.01 24.86 -23.25
C LEU A 81 -9.72 25.26 -24.56
N THR A 82 -9.01 25.16 -25.68
CA THR A 82 -9.54 25.57 -27.01
C THR A 82 -10.43 24.52 -27.65
N THR A 83 -10.62 23.37 -27.02
CA THR A 83 -11.35 22.24 -27.61
C THR A 83 -12.80 22.19 -27.11
N PRO A 84 -13.80 22.61 -27.88
CA PRO A 84 -15.20 22.52 -27.51
C PRO A 84 -15.76 21.10 -27.77
N ALA A 85 -15.09 20.07 -27.27
CA ALA A 85 -15.45 18.69 -27.53
C ALA A 85 -15.82 17.97 -26.23
N THR A 86 -16.65 16.94 -26.33
CA THR A 86 -17.06 16.12 -25.21
C THR A 86 -15.98 15.11 -24.89
N ILE A 87 -15.67 14.94 -23.61
CA ILE A 87 -14.70 13.96 -23.12
C ILE A 87 -15.44 12.72 -22.63
N SER A 88 -14.99 11.55 -23.05
CA SER A 88 -15.55 10.26 -22.65
C SER A 88 -14.49 9.35 -22.08
N TRP A 89 -14.86 8.56 -21.06
CA TRP A 89 -14.01 7.53 -20.48
C TRP A 89 -14.53 6.15 -20.82
N PHE A 90 -13.61 5.27 -21.25
CA PHE A 90 -13.87 3.86 -21.53
C PHE A 90 -12.94 2.99 -20.71
N ARG A 91 -13.46 1.86 -20.20
CA ARG A 91 -12.64 0.79 -19.66
C ARG A 91 -12.28 -0.20 -20.77
N ARG A 92 -10.99 -0.34 -21.07
CA ARG A 92 -10.53 -1.13 -22.23
C ARG A 92 -10.68 -2.64 -22.06
N LYS A 93 -10.77 -3.14 -20.82
CA LYS A 93 -10.92 -4.56 -20.51
C LYS A 93 -12.16 -5.19 -21.16
N ASP A 94 -13.25 -4.47 -21.18
CA ASP A 94 -14.58 -4.88 -21.67
C ASP A 94 -15.21 -3.86 -22.61
N PHE A 95 -14.48 -2.83 -22.97
CA PHE A 95 -14.93 -1.71 -23.81
C PHE A 95 -16.16 -0.97 -23.24
N GLN A 96 -16.33 -1.00 -21.93
CA GLN A 96 -17.45 -0.35 -21.28
C GLN A 96 -17.29 1.18 -21.30
N LEU A 97 -18.31 1.87 -21.79
CA LEU A 97 -18.44 3.30 -21.63
C LEU A 97 -18.73 3.60 -20.15
N LEU A 98 -17.88 4.39 -19.53
CA LEU A 98 -18.01 4.78 -18.12
C LEU A 98 -18.70 6.13 -17.97
N THR A 99 -18.24 7.14 -18.73
CA THR A 99 -18.74 8.52 -18.61
C THR A 99 -18.73 9.23 -19.95
N VAL A 100 -19.63 10.20 -20.11
CA VAL A 100 -19.66 11.18 -21.22
C VAL A 100 -19.83 12.55 -20.60
N GLY A 101 -18.83 13.41 -20.72
CA GLY A 101 -18.78 14.66 -19.97
C GLY A 101 -18.87 14.38 -18.47
N LEU A 102 -19.84 15.01 -17.80
CA LEU A 102 -20.10 14.82 -16.37
C LEU A 102 -21.09 13.66 -16.07
N LEU A 103 -21.68 13.08 -17.10
CA LEU A 103 -22.69 12.03 -16.94
C LEU A 103 -22.00 10.66 -16.81
N THR A 104 -22.40 9.88 -15.80
CA THR A 104 -21.96 8.51 -15.61
C THR A 104 -22.93 7.54 -16.26
N TYR A 105 -22.42 6.64 -17.10
CA TYR A 105 -23.18 5.59 -17.80
C TYR A 105 -22.93 4.19 -17.19
N SER A 106 -21.92 4.07 -16.34
CA SER A 106 -21.68 2.83 -15.60
C SER A 106 -22.75 2.63 -14.52
N SER A 107 -23.20 1.40 -14.34
CA SER A 107 -24.04 1.00 -13.19
C SER A 107 -23.25 0.95 -11.86
N ASP A 108 -21.93 0.97 -11.93
CA ASP A 108 -21.05 1.01 -10.78
C ASP A 108 -20.82 2.49 -10.38
N ASP A 109 -21.37 2.88 -9.24
CA ASP A 109 -21.36 4.23 -8.69
C ASP A 109 -19.97 4.72 -8.21
N ARG A 110 -19.00 3.82 -8.19
CA ARG A 110 -17.61 4.13 -7.84
C ARG A 110 -16.92 4.99 -8.91
N PHE A 111 -17.39 4.91 -10.17
CA PHE A 111 -16.83 5.68 -11.28
C PHE A 111 -17.49 7.06 -11.35
N GLN A 112 -16.67 8.10 -11.27
CA GLN A 112 -17.13 9.49 -11.34
C GLN A 112 -16.12 10.35 -12.09
N VAL A 113 -16.56 11.41 -12.76
CA VAL A 113 -15.65 12.40 -13.36
C VAL A 113 -15.46 13.56 -12.39
N GLU A 114 -14.21 13.95 -12.19
CA GLU A 114 -13.85 15.20 -11.58
C GLU A 114 -13.48 16.21 -12.67
N HIS A 115 -14.28 17.28 -12.80
CA HIS A 115 -14.02 18.33 -13.75
C HIS A 115 -13.79 19.66 -13.04
N THR A 116 -12.61 20.23 -13.28
CA THR A 116 -12.27 21.56 -12.80
C THR A 116 -12.22 22.51 -14.00
N ARG A 117 -13.22 23.38 -14.12
CA ARG A 117 -13.43 24.27 -15.29
C ARG A 117 -12.19 25.07 -15.66
N HIS A 118 -11.45 25.59 -14.68
CA HIS A 118 -10.28 26.43 -14.92
C HIS A 118 -9.03 25.65 -15.35
N GLN A 119 -9.00 24.33 -15.16
CA GLN A 119 -7.84 23.47 -15.44
C GLN A 119 -8.06 22.53 -16.62
N SER A 120 -9.25 22.55 -17.23
CA SER A 120 -9.63 21.59 -18.29
C SER A 120 -9.31 20.14 -17.95
N ASN A 121 -9.39 19.82 -16.68
CA ASN A 121 -9.14 18.48 -16.17
C ASN A 121 -10.46 17.68 -16.15
N TRP A 122 -10.43 16.48 -16.72
CA TRP A 122 -11.53 15.52 -16.80
C TRP A 122 -11.10 14.19 -16.17
N ALA A 123 -10.59 14.25 -14.97
CA ALA A 123 -10.06 13.05 -14.31
C ALA A 123 -11.17 12.05 -13.99
N LEU A 124 -10.91 10.77 -14.28
CA LEU A 124 -11.77 9.68 -13.83
C LEU A 124 -11.38 9.30 -12.40
N ARG A 125 -12.34 9.36 -11.49
CA ARG A 125 -12.21 8.94 -10.10
C ARG A 125 -12.86 7.57 -9.92
N ILE A 126 -12.12 6.65 -9.31
CA ILE A 126 -12.59 5.31 -8.96
C ILE A 126 -12.48 5.18 -7.44
N LYS A 127 -13.62 5.23 -6.75
CA LYS A 127 -13.68 5.08 -5.30
C LYS A 127 -13.50 3.62 -4.90
N SER A 128 -12.90 3.39 -3.73
CA SER A 128 -12.69 2.05 -3.19
C SER A 128 -12.14 1.08 -4.25
N ALA A 129 -11.03 1.50 -4.88
CA ALA A 129 -10.41 0.78 -5.99
C ALA A 129 -10.14 -0.70 -5.65
N ARG A 130 -10.46 -1.60 -6.58
CA ARG A 130 -10.36 -3.04 -6.41
C ARG A 130 -9.33 -3.62 -7.38
N LYS A 131 -8.85 -4.82 -7.10
CA LYS A 131 -7.89 -5.51 -7.99
C LYS A 131 -8.45 -5.72 -9.40
N GLU A 132 -9.76 -5.92 -9.51
CA GLU A 132 -10.49 -6.11 -10.76
C GLU A 132 -10.55 -4.86 -11.63
N ASP A 133 -10.29 -3.68 -11.03
CA ASP A 133 -10.25 -2.40 -11.74
C ASP A 133 -8.92 -2.17 -12.47
N GLU A 134 -7.92 -3.00 -12.27
CA GLU A 134 -6.65 -2.91 -13.00
C GLU A 134 -6.84 -3.02 -14.50
N GLY A 135 -6.05 -2.26 -15.25
CA GLY A 135 -6.02 -2.31 -16.69
C GLY A 135 -5.91 -0.94 -17.32
N TYR A 136 -6.19 -0.90 -18.62
CA TYR A 136 -6.16 0.33 -19.39
C TYR A 136 -7.52 1.00 -19.42
N TYR A 137 -7.49 2.31 -19.27
CA TYR A 137 -8.61 3.21 -19.43
C TYR A 137 -8.29 4.17 -20.58
N GLU A 138 -9.30 4.49 -21.38
CA GLU A 138 -9.18 5.40 -22.52
C GLU A 138 -9.94 6.67 -22.22
N CYS A 139 -9.27 7.81 -22.32
CA CYS A 139 -9.87 9.13 -22.35
C CYS A 139 -9.93 9.58 -23.81
N GLN A 140 -11.15 9.77 -24.31
CA GLN A 140 -11.42 10.12 -25.70
C GLN A 140 -12.01 11.51 -25.82
N ILE A 141 -11.59 12.27 -26.80
CA ILE A 141 -12.16 13.55 -27.21
C ILE A 141 -13.00 13.30 -28.47
N SER A 142 -14.26 13.78 -28.49
CA SER A 142 -15.20 13.66 -29.60
C SER A 142 -14.87 14.61 -30.76
N THR A 143 -13.64 14.53 -31.28
CA THR A 143 -13.22 15.25 -32.51
C THR A 143 -13.43 14.36 -33.73
N HIS A 144 -13.25 14.93 -34.91
CA HIS A 144 -13.25 14.14 -36.14
C HIS A 144 -11.91 14.27 -36.85
N PRO A 145 -11.07 13.19 -36.91
CA PRO A 145 -11.27 11.89 -36.23
C PRO A 145 -11.16 11.99 -34.71
N PRO A 146 -11.76 11.01 -33.96
CA PRO A 146 -11.64 10.95 -32.51
C PRO A 146 -10.19 10.81 -32.07
N GLN A 147 -9.81 11.50 -31.01
CA GLN A 147 -8.47 11.39 -30.42
C GLN A 147 -8.57 10.78 -29.03
N SER A 148 -7.59 9.95 -28.68
CA SER A 148 -7.60 9.24 -27.40
C SER A 148 -6.22 9.19 -26.79
N ILE A 149 -6.19 9.13 -25.44
CA ILE A 149 -5.04 8.73 -24.64
C ILE A 149 -5.41 7.54 -23.75
N PHE A 150 -4.39 6.76 -23.40
CA PHE A 150 -4.54 5.61 -22.52
C PHE A 150 -3.85 5.87 -21.20
N VAL A 151 -4.50 5.43 -20.12
CA VAL A 151 -3.98 5.48 -18.76
C VAL A 151 -4.02 4.07 -18.17
N GLU A 152 -2.88 3.57 -17.72
CA GLU A 152 -2.79 2.27 -17.05
C GLU A 152 -3.04 2.45 -15.54
N LEU A 153 -4.04 1.75 -15.00
CA LEU A 153 -4.28 1.66 -13.56
C LEU A 153 -3.66 0.38 -13.01
N ARG A 154 -2.83 0.52 -11.98
CA ARG A 154 -2.28 -0.58 -11.17
C ARG A 154 -2.76 -0.48 -9.74
N ILE A 155 -3.24 -1.60 -9.20
CA ILE A 155 -3.70 -1.69 -7.81
C ILE A 155 -2.67 -2.46 -6.99
N VAL A 156 -2.17 -1.81 -5.95
CA VAL A 156 -1.23 -2.38 -5.00
C VAL A 156 -1.91 -2.65 -3.66
N GLU A 157 -1.45 -3.67 -2.96
CA GLU A 157 -1.86 -3.91 -1.58
C GLU A 157 -0.84 -3.27 -0.66
N ALA A 158 -1.29 -2.30 0.14
CA ALA A 158 -0.48 -1.72 1.18
C ALA A 158 -0.34 -2.72 2.34
N VAL A 159 0.87 -2.82 2.89
CA VAL A 159 1.15 -3.70 4.02
C VAL A 159 1.89 -2.94 5.10
N ALA A 160 1.56 -3.22 6.36
CA ALA A 160 2.35 -2.79 7.49
C ALA A 160 3.60 -3.66 7.60
N GLU A 161 4.69 -3.08 8.07
CA GLU A 161 5.94 -3.76 8.38
C GLU A 161 6.45 -3.21 9.71
N ILE A 162 6.60 -4.07 10.69
CA ILE A 162 7.29 -3.74 11.94
C ILE A 162 8.76 -4.06 11.73
N ILE A 163 9.64 -3.07 11.98
CA ILE A 163 11.06 -3.18 11.66
C ILE A 163 11.71 -4.28 12.48
N GLU A 164 11.26 -4.45 13.71
CA GLU A 164 11.80 -5.38 14.70
C GLU A 164 11.26 -6.82 14.54
N ALA A 165 10.33 -7.06 13.60
CA ALA A 165 9.75 -8.39 13.36
C ALA A 165 10.76 -9.39 12.79
N PRO A 166 10.58 -10.72 13.00
CA PRO A 166 9.42 -11.35 13.66
C PRO A 166 9.50 -11.40 15.19
N ASP A 167 10.71 -11.33 15.79
CA ASP A 167 10.95 -11.48 17.22
C ASP A 167 11.89 -10.40 17.73
N LEU A 168 11.55 -9.81 18.87
CA LEU A 168 12.35 -8.81 19.56
C LEU A 168 12.63 -9.25 20.99
N HIS A 169 13.90 -9.26 21.39
CA HIS A 169 14.32 -9.55 22.76
C HIS A 169 14.78 -8.27 23.44
N ILE A 170 14.21 -7.94 24.60
CA ILE A 170 14.57 -6.77 25.41
C ILE A 170 14.81 -7.18 26.86
N ASN A 171 15.60 -6.41 27.59
CA ASN A 171 15.82 -6.64 29.00
C ASN A 171 14.70 -5.97 29.83
N GLU A 172 14.30 -6.60 30.94
CA GLU A 172 13.40 -6.00 31.90
C GLU A 172 13.96 -4.64 32.40
N GLY A 173 13.08 -3.64 32.50
CA GLY A 173 13.44 -2.26 32.87
C GLY A 173 13.90 -1.41 31.68
N SER A 174 14.14 -1.98 30.50
CA SER A 174 14.48 -1.23 29.29
C SER A 174 13.25 -0.59 28.65
N THR A 175 13.48 0.21 27.61
CA THR A 175 12.38 0.80 26.81
C THR A 175 12.11 -0.07 25.60
N LEU A 176 10.89 -0.61 25.50
CA LEU A 176 10.38 -1.22 24.28
C LEU A 176 10.02 -0.12 23.28
N ARG A 177 10.54 -0.21 22.07
CA ARG A 177 10.18 0.67 20.95
C ARG A 177 9.94 -0.17 19.70
N LEU A 178 8.72 -0.07 19.18
CA LEU A 178 8.32 -0.74 17.94
C LEU A 178 7.96 0.31 16.89
N GLU A 179 8.50 0.17 15.69
CA GLU A 179 8.21 1.07 14.58
C GLU A 179 7.50 0.35 13.44
N CYS A 180 6.26 0.76 13.20
CA CYS A 180 5.43 0.23 12.10
C CYS A 180 5.50 1.19 10.91
N LYS A 181 6.00 0.71 9.78
CA LYS A 181 6.05 1.43 8.49
C LYS A 181 5.06 0.85 7.49
N LEU A 182 4.53 1.71 6.64
CA LEU A 182 3.66 1.29 5.55
C LEU A 182 4.46 1.14 4.27
N LYS A 183 4.43 -0.06 3.69
CA LYS A 183 5.00 -0.36 2.39
C LYS A 183 3.94 -0.32 1.30
N ARG A 184 4.29 0.20 0.14
CA ARG A 184 3.41 0.32 -1.04
C ARG A 184 2.13 1.11 -0.79
N ALA A 185 2.04 1.88 0.28
CA ALA A 185 0.89 2.74 0.54
C ALA A 185 0.95 3.98 -0.36
N THR A 186 -0.15 4.28 -1.04
CA THR A 186 -0.33 5.49 -1.85
C THR A 186 -1.01 6.61 -1.06
N GLU A 187 -1.67 6.25 0.04
CA GLU A 187 -2.38 7.16 0.93
C GLU A 187 -1.98 6.90 2.39
N SER A 188 -2.02 7.94 3.21
CA SER A 188 -1.83 7.81 4.65
C SER A 188 -3.04 7.15 5.29
N PRO A 189 -2.88 6.26 6.30
CA PRO A 189 -3.99 5.70 7.04
C PRO A 189 -4.69 6.77 7.87
N LEU A 190 -6.01 6.63 8.04
CA LEU A 190 -6.79 7.49 8.93
C LEU A 190 -6.37 7.28 10.38
N TYR A 191 -6.05 6.04 10.75
CA TYR A 191 -5.57 5.63 12.07
C TYR A 191 -4.68 4.39 11.94
N VAL A 192 -3.87 4.17 12.98
CA VAL A 192 -3.09 2.95 13.18
C VAL A 192 -3.38 2.47 14.59
N PHE A 193 -3.97 1.29 14.71
CA PHE A 193 -4.17 0.65 15.99
C PHE A 193 -3.03 -0.30 16.31
N TRP A 194 -2.63 -0.29 17.57
CA TRP A 194 -1.71 -1.26 18.14
C TRP A 194 -2.45 -2.19 19.09
N TYR A 195 -2.16 -3.45 18.97
CA TYR A 195 -2.69 -4.49 19.86
C TYR A 195 -1.53 -5.17 20.54
N HIS A 196 -1.69 -5.45 21.83
CA HIS A 196 -0.87 -6.38 22.59
C HIS A 196 -1.73 -7.62 22.82
N ASP A 197 -1.33 -8.74 22.25
CA ASP A 197 -2.14 -9.94 22.05
C ASP A 197 -3.44 -9.57 21.30
N LEU A 198 -4.59 -9.57 21.95
CA LEU A 198 -5.87 -9.19 21.36
C LEU A 198 -6.44 -7.87 21.91
N ARG A 199 -5.73 -7.22 22.85
CA ARG A 199 -6.16 -5.98 23.48
C ARG A 199 -5.55 -4.77 22.79
N MET A 200 -6.36 -3.79 22.42
CA MET A 200 -5.87 -2.52 21.88
C MET A 200 -5.18 -1.70 22.99
N VAL A 201 -3.98 -1.20 22.66
CA VAL A 201 -3.12 -0.51 23.65
C VAL A 201 -2.79 0.95 23.29
N ASN A 202 -3.45 1.55 22.31
CA ASN A 202 -3.16 2.92 21.88
C ASN A 202 -3.30 3.98 22.97
N TYR A 203 -4.10 3.72 23.99
CA TYR A 203 -4.47 4.67 25.04
C TYR A 203 -4.12 4.20 26.46
N ASP A 204 -3.28 3.17 26.58
CA ASP A 204 -2.89 2.57 27.85
C ASP A 204 -1.75 3.36 28.52
N LEU A 205 -2.00 4.64 28.81
CA LEU A 205 -1.01 5.54 29.44
C LEU A 205 -0.60 5.08 30.84
N GLU A 206 -1.49 4.42 31.56
CA GLU A 206 -1.23 3.88 32.90
C GLU A 206 -0.18 2.76 32.88
N ASP A 207 -0.15 1.97 31.82
CA ASP A 207 0.88 0.94 31.59
C ASP A 207 2.15 1.51 30.92
N GLY A 208 2.28 2.83 30.81
CA GLY A 208 3.44 3.50 30.23
C GLY A 208 3.52 3.40 28.71
N VAL A 209 2.44 2.97 28.05
CA VAL A 209 2.37 2.86 26.59
C VAL A 209 2.11 4.23 25.97
N VAL A 210 2.97 4.64 25.05
CA VAL A 210 2.81 5.87 24.27
C VAL A 210 2.85 5.52 22.78
N VAL A 211 1.80 5.88 22.05
CA VAL A 211 1.75 5.72 20.59
C VAL A 211 1.84 7.10 19.95
N SER A 212 2.84 7.26 19.08
CA SER A 212 3.01 8.44 18.25
C SER A 212 2.90 8.06 16.78
N SER A 213 2.11 8.80 16.01
CA SER A 213 1.95 8.57 14.58
C SER A 213 2.49 9.76 13.81
N ASN A 214 3.44 9.49 12.92
CA ASN A 214 3.87 10.48 11.94
C ASN A 214 2.91 10.40 10.74
N ARG A 215 2.37 11.55 10.31
CA ARG A 215 1.52 11.65 9.11
C ARG A 215 2.16 11.07 7.84
N GLN A 216 3.45 10.80 7.87
CA GLN A 216 4.25 10.27 6.76
C GLN A 216 4.40 8.74 6.75
N LYS A 217 3.36 7.99 7.14
CA LYS A 217 3.30 6.52 6.94
C LYS A 217 4.03 5.68 7.99
N SER A 218 4.29 6.19 9.19
CA SER A 218 4.81 5.37 10.29
C SER A 218 4.06 5.63 11.60
N SER A 219 3.98 4.60 12.43
CA SER A 219 3.48 4.67 13.80
C SER A 219 4.48 4.01 14.74
N ILE A 220 4.76 4.65 15.86
CA ILE A 220 5.74 4.19 16.84
C ILE A 220 5.01 3.94 18.16
N LEU A 221 5.11 2.71 18.65
CA LEU A 221 4.72 2.33 20.00
C LEU A 221 5.95 2.33 20.89
N THR A 222 5.85 2.95 22.06
CA THR A 222 6.90 2.99 23.06
C THR A 222 6.34 2.61 24.41
N VAL A 223 6.98 1.66 25.10
CA VAL A 223 6.68 1.30 26.50
C VAL A 223 7.93 1.57 27.33
N ARG A 224 7.83 2.48 28.28
CA ARG A 224 8.93 2.77 29.21
C ARG A 224 8.93 1.78 30.35
N ASN A 225 10.13 1.38 30.79
CA ASN A 225 10.32 0.44 31.91
C ASN A 225 9.55 -0.88 31.67
N ALA A 226 9.87 -1.55 30.55
CA ALA A 226 9.22 -2.79 30.17
C ALA A 226 9.42 -3.87 31.24
N THR A 227 8.34 -4.57 31.56
CA THR A 227 8.30 -5.68 32.53
C THR A 227 7.78 -6.93 31.84
N ILE A 228 7.84 -8.06 32.53
CA ILE A 228 7.33 -9.34 32.02
C ILE A 228 5.86 -9.28 31.52
N ARG A 229 5.05 -8.35 32.01
CA ARG A 229 3.66 -8.14 31.57
C ARG A 229 3.57 -7.56 30.14
N HIS A 230 4.66 -7.01 29.63
CA HIS A 230 4.76 -6.48 28.28
C HIS A 230 5.35 -7.48 27.28
N GLU A 231 5.61 -8.73 27.73
CA GLU A 231 5.89 -9.85 26.85
C GLU A 231 4.63 -10.24 26.08
N GLY A 232 4.76 -10.58 24.79
CA GLY A 232 3.63 -11.01 23.99
C GLY A 232 3.68 -10.55 22.54
N ASN A 233 2.59 -10.77 21.84
CA ASN A 233 2.47 -10.45 20.42
C ASN A 233 1.92 -9.04 20.21
N TYR A 234 2.74 -8.16 19.61
CA TYR A 234 2.32 -6.81 19.24
C TYR A 234 1.94 -6.75 17.78
N THR A 235 0.74 -6.24 17.50
CA THR A 235 0.20 -6.12 16.13
C THR A 235 -0.05 -4.66 15.79
N CYS A 236 0.53 -4.22 14.68
CA CYS A 236 0.24 -2.94 14.05
C CYS A 236 -0.84 -3.13 12.99
N ALA A 237 -1.99 -2.47 13.13
CA ALA A 237 -3.16 -2.57 12.26
C ALA A 237 -3.57 -1.20 11.72
N PRO A 238 -3.03 -0.76 10.56
CA PRO A 238 -3.47 0.45 9.90
C PRO A 238 -4.84 0.28 9.23
N ALA A 239 -5.63 1.37 9.14
CA ALA A 239 -6.97 1.35 8.56
C ALA A 239 -7.01 0.92 7.08
N ASN A 240 -5.94 1.14 6.33
CA ASN A 240 -5.88 0.97 4.89
C ASN A 240 -4.75 0.03 4.41
N ALA A 241 -4.19 -0.79 5.31
CA ALA A 241 -3.12 -1.71 4.98
C ALA A 241 -3.28 -3.04 5.72
N LYS A 242 -2.66 -4.09 5.17
CA LYS A 242 -2.57 -5.38 5.87
C LYS A 242 -1.71 -5.22 7.12
N GLN A 243 -2.17 -5.77 8.23
CA GLN A 243 -1.49 -5.73 9.54
C GLN A 243 -0.18 -6.51 9.56
N SER A 244 0.69 -6.19 10.51
CA SER A 244 1.94 -6.89 10.81
C SER A 244 2.07 -7.11 12.31
N SER A 245 2.74 -8.20 12.71
CA SER A 245 2.94 -8.55 14.11
C SER A 245 4.41 -8.85 14.41
N VAL A 246 4.80 -8.65 15.66
CA VAL A 246 6.10 -8.99 16.23
C VAL A 246 5.89 -9.59 17.62
N TYR A 247 6.62 -10.65 17.94
CA TYR A 247 6.63 -11.17 19.31
C TYR A 247 7.75 -10.54 20.11
N VAL A 248 7.43 -10.00 21.28
CA VAL A 248 8.38 -9.35 22.19
C VAL A 248 8.65 -10.28 23.37
N HIS A 249 9.91 -10.60 23.58
CA HIS A 249 10.42 -11.37 24.71
C HIS A 249 11.07 -10.44 25.73
N VAL A 250 10.65 -10.50 26.99
CA VAL A 250 11.24 -9.72 28.07
C VAL A 250 12.15 -10.62 28.91
N LEU A 251 13.46 -10.37 28.81
CA LEU A 251 14.50 -11.13 29.52
C LEU A 251 14.69 -10.55 30.92
N LYS A 252 14.58 -11.40 31.94
CA LYS A 252 15.00 -11.04 33.30
C LYS A 252 16.52 -10.91 33.34
N GLY A 253 17.02 -9.74 33.71
CA GLY A 253 18.44 -9.54 33.94
C GLY A 253 18.94 -10.51 35.02
N GLU A 254 19.97 -11.27 34.73
CA GLU A 254 20.67 -11.98 35.79
C GLU A 254 21.24 -10.93 36.74
N LYS A 255 20.85 -10.99 38.01
CA LYS A 255 21.55 -10.21 39.07
C LYS A 255 22.99 -10.69 39.04
N PRO A 256 24.00 -9.81 38.85
CA PRO A 256 25.39 -10.24 38.93
C PRO A 256 25.54 -10.91 40.30
N ALA A 257 25.93 -12.18 40.28
CA ALA A 257 26.22 -12.90 41.50
C ALA A 257 27.20 -12.02 42.29
N ALA A 258 26.83 -11.60 43.50
CA ALA A 258 27.72 -10.85 44.33
C ALA A 258 28.97 -11.66 44.49
N MET A 259 30.13 -11.21 43.93
CA MET A 259 31.40 -11.78 44.17
C MET A 259 31.61 -11.72 45.65
N GLN A 260 31.41 -12.82 46.35
CA GLN A 260 31.87 -12.98 47.71
C GLN A 260 33.39 -12.93 47.60
N HIS A 261 33.96 -11.76 47.95
CA HIS A 261 35.37 -11.68 48.20
C HIS A 261 35.66 -12.63 49.37
N PRO A 262 36.51 -13.66 49.20
CA PRO A 262 36.93 -14.44 50.33
C PRO A 262 37.64 -13.50 51.30
N THR A 263 37.07 -13.31 52.50
CA THR A 263 37.75 -12.68 53.63
C THR A 263 39.00 -13.47 53.84
N LYS A 264 40.18 -12.89 53.58
CA LYS A 264 41.48 -13.45 53.93
C LYS A 264 41.52 -13.53 55.44
N SER A 265 41.29 -14.73 55.96
CA SER A 265 41.79 -15.08 57.29
C SER A 265 43.31 -15.09 57.21
N ALA A 266 43.94 -14.15 57.92
CA ALA A 266 45.38 -14.21 58.11
C ALA A 266 45.66 -15.37 59.05
N ASN A 267 46.29 -16.43 58.56
CA ASN A 267 47.29 -17.25 59.28
C ASN A 267 47.86 -18.29 58.36
N ASP A 268 49.15 -18.29 58.42
CA ASP A 268 50.16 -19.31 58.21
C ASP A 268 51.04 -19.22 56.96
N ALA A 269 52.22 -18.86 57.32
CA ALA A 269 53.47 -18.91 56.60
C ALA A 269 53.86 -20.34 56.21
N ASN A 270 54.60 -20.42 55.14
CA ASN A 270 55.52 -21.49 54.66
C ASN A 270 55.01 -22.23 53.39
N THR A 271 55.40 -21.70 52.26
CA THR A 271 55.66 -22.49 51.07
C THR A 271 56.87 -21.92 50.35
N THR A 272 57.85 -22.81 50.17
CA THR A 272 59.19 -22.61 49.59
C THR A 272 59.12 -22.18 48.11
N PRO A 273 60.15 -21.49 47.58
CA PRO A 273 60.12 -20.85 46.26
C PRO A 273 60.42 -21.81 45.08
N LEU A 274 60.07 -23.11 45.18
CA LEU A 274 60.40 -24.08 44.15
C LEU A 274 59.31 -24.27 43.06
N ASP A 275 58.06 -23.84 43.31
CA ASP A 275 56.98 -24.08 42.37
C ASP A 275 56.84 -23.04 41.25
N ARG A 276 57.57 -21.95 41.31
CA ARG A 276 57.50 -20.92 40.26
C ARG A 276 58.29 -21.20 38.99
N PHE A 277 59.26 -22.17 39.07
CA PHE A 277 60.07 -22.52 37.90
C PHE A 277 59.44 -23.59 37.02
N LEU A 278 58.49 -24.38 37.53
CA LEU A 278 57.90 -25.48 36.75
C LEU A 278 56.78 -24.95 35.80
N THR A 279 56.06 -23.94 36.18
CA THR A 279 54.95 -23.33 35.35
C THR A 279 55.50 -22.53 34.15
N VAL A 280 56.67 -21.90 34.29
CA VAL A 280 57.32 -21.17 33.20
C VAL A 280 57.91 -22.09 32.15
N TYR A 281 58.47 -23.26 32.57
CA TYR A 281 59.01 -24.23 31.64
C TYR A 281 58.00 -24.95 30.79
N LEU A 282 56.80 -25.18 31.29
CA LEU A 282 55.70 -25.79 30.54
C LEU A 282 55.06 -24.84 29.48
N CYS A 283 55.05 -23.55 29.72
CA CYS A 283 54.49 -22.57 28.75
C CYS A 283 55.46 -22.24 27.60
N VAL A 284 56.78 -22.36 27.81
CA VAL A 284 57.74 -21.94 26.78
C VAL A 284 58.11 -23.10 25.81
N PHE A 285 58.01 -24.36 26.26
CA PHE A 285 58.43 -25.50 25.45
C PHE A 285 57.31 -26.32 24.82
N LEU A 286 56.05 -26.20 25.26
CA LEU A 286 54.96 -26.98 24.68
C LEU A 286 54.11 -26.18 23.67
N PHE A 287 54.17 -24.84 23.65
CA PHE A 287 53.41 -24.01 22.69
C PHE A 287 53.84 -24.11 21.21
N PRO A 288 55.12 -24.39 20.86
CA PRO A 288 55.48 -24.56 19.46
C PRO A 288 55.14 -25.94 18.87
N ILE A 289 54.85 -26.95 19.69
CA ILE A 289 54.58 -28.30 19.19
C ILE A 289 53.13 -28.49 18.79
N VAL A 290 52.20 -27.76 19.44
CA VAL A 290 50.78 -27.82 19.11
C VAL A 290 50.47 -27.08 17.79
N LYS A 291 51.31 -26.13 17.37
CA LYS A 291 51.16 -25.41 16.10
C LYS A 291 51.59 -26.25 14.88
N TYR A 292 52.33 -27.35 15.09
CA TYR A 292 52.82 -28.20 13.98
C TYR A 292 51.91 -29.40 13.68
N VAL A 293 50.93 -29.71 14.53
CA VAL A 293 50.01 -30.86 14.36
C VAL A 293 48.66 -30.47 13.77
N ILE A 294 48.35 -29.18 13.66
CA ILE A 294 47.04 -28.69 13.12
C ILE A 294 47.16 -28.21 11.66
N PHE A 295 48.38 -28.21 11.07
CA PHE A 295 48.60 -27.85 9.67
C PHE A 295 49.43 -28.90 8.91
N TYR A 296 49.00 -30.16 8.93
CA TYR A 296 49.33 -31.16 7.92
C TYR A 296 48.14 -32.08 7.71
#